data_546457205478ffd4bdcb2a401c46353b
#
_entry.id   546457205478ffd4bdcb2a401c46353b
#
_cell.length_a   1.000
_cell.length_b   1.000
_cell.length_c   1.000
_cell.angle_alpha   90.00
_cell.angle_beta   90.00
_cell.angle_gamma   90.00
#
_symmetry.space_group_name_H-M   'P 1'
#
loop_
_entity.id
_entity.type
_entity.pdbx_description
1 polymer ?
#
loop_
_entity_poly.entity_id
_entity_poly.type
_entity_poly.pdbx_seq_one_letter_code
_entity_poly.pdbx_strand_id
1 'polypeptide(L)'
;VNIYTLSPFDYQGTKVTMSMGNYGAAKAKVSQYSKIGENIGISLNGYYDRNDGFFINEYNGTKADKEESAGGRFKLEGYITDHLKAQYTFNYDYVTQKAFPYGQYDPQTGAVQPIRINDPSSYWRRTLNNSLYLEWKTDRFILSSTTAYQYLKDDMKMDQDYTEQSVFTLHQKQKQYAWSEELAIKSNTKSNYQWSFGAYGFYNSLNTDGPVIFKKDGLTGILQKAFDDILANNPKAPKLTVQGDELNQIYFPGNFDTPAYGFAAFHQSTYNNLFVEGLSITAGIRLDYEKANLDYHSAVDSMKIGVEMGPMKMTLPVTTTMDGKI
;
A
#
# COMPACT_ATOMS: atom_id res chain seq x y z
N VAL A 1 4.03 -2.37 -17.34
CA VAL A 1 5.35 -1.70 -17.51
C VAL A 1 6.42 -2.66 -17.02
N ASN A 2 7.41 -2.94 -17.87
CA ASN A 2 8.57 -3.75 -17.49
C ASN A 2 9.75 -2.82 -17.20
N ILE A 3 10.40 -3.00 -16.04
CA ILE A 3 11.56 -2.21 -15.63
C ILE A 3 12.79 -3.14 -15.57
N TYR A 4 13.76 -2.90 -16.43
CA TYR A 4 15.02 -3.61 -16.42
C TYR A 4 16.08 -2.79 -15.70
N THR A 5 16.73 -3.39 -14.72
CA THR A 5 17.85 -2.76 -14.01
C THR A 5 19.16 -3.13 -14.66
N LEU A 6 20.17 -2.27 -14.53
CA LEU A 6 21.51 -2.56 -15.04
C LEU A 6 22.02 -3.88 -14.46
N SER A 7 22.65 -4.68 -15.33
CA SER A 7 23.34 -5.89 -14.94
C SER A 7 24.80 -5.57 -14.59
N PRO A 8 25.36 -6.16 -13.52
CA PRO A 8 26.80 -6.08 -13.23
C PRO A 8 27.68 -6.69 -14.32
N PHE A 9 27.11 -7.50 -15.21
CA PHE A 9 27.84 -8.03 -16.37
C PHE A 9 28.02 -6.98 -17.47
N ASP A 10 27.06 -6.08 -17.62
CA ASP A 10 27.06 -5.04 -18.66
C ASP A 10 27.69 -3.73 -18.17
N TYR A 11 27.66 -3.47 -16.87
CA TYR A 11 28.18 -2.25 -16.27
C TYR A 11 28.84 -2.53 -14.93
N GLN A 12 30.09 -2.02 -14.73
CA GLN A 12 30.81 -2.06 -13.47
C GLN A 12 31.25 -0.66 -13.08
N GLY A 13 31.21 -0.36 -11.80
CA GLY A 13 31.62 0.93 -11.28
C GLY A 13 30.74 1.46 -10.18
N THR A 14 31.10 2.60 -9.67
CA THR A 14 30.37 3.32 -8.62
C THR A 14 29.68 4.53 -9.23
N LYS A 15 28.39 4.70 -8.93
CA LYS A 15 27.65 5.90 -9.28
C LYS A 15 27.14 6.57 -8.00
N VAL A 16 27.49 7.84 -7.82
CA VAL A 16 26.98 8.67 -6.73
C VAL A 16 26.17 9.81 -7.34
N THR A 17 25.00 10.04 -6.77
CA THR A 17 24.15 11.17 -7.18
C THR A 17 23.73 11.90 -5.91
N MET A 18 23.93 13.21 -5.88
CA MET A 18 23.48 14.09 -4.82
C MET A 18 22.72 15.25 -5.46
N SER A 19 21.61 15.63 -4.86
CA SER A 19 20.86 16.80 -5.27
C SER A 19 20.27 17.51 -4.07
N MET A 20 20.17 18.82 -4.15
CA MET A 20 19.53 19.68 -3.16
C MET A 20 18.61 20.66 -3.88
N GLY A 21 17.54 21.06 -3.21
CA GLY A 21 16.55 21.96 -3.78
C GLY A 21 15.84 22.78 -2.71
N ASN A 22 14.88 23.57 -3.14
CA ASN A 22 14.02 24.35 -2.25
C ASN A 22 13.23 23.40 -1.32
N TYR A 23 12.66 23.96 -0.26
CA TYR A 23 11.87 23.24 0.74
C TYR A 23 12.66 22.16 1.48
N GLY A 24 13.97 22.36 1.68
CA GLY A 24 14.83 21.38 2.33
C GLY A 24 14.99 20.07 1.57
N ALA A 25 14.65 20.05 0.27
CA ALA A 25 14.80 18.86 -0.55
C ALA A 25 16.27 18.45 -0.65
N ALA A 26 16.56 17.22 -0.27
CA ALA A 26 17.89 16.63 -0.38
C ALA A 26 17.75 15.15 -0.76
N LYS A 27 18.54 14.74 -1.74
CA LYS A 27 18.58 13.37 -2.25
C LYS A 27 20.02 12.90 -2.38
N ALA A 28 20.29 11.73 -1.87
CA ALA A 28 21.56 11.04 -2.05
C ALA A 28 21.29 9.62 -2.55
N LYS A 29 22.03 9.19 -3.57
CA LYS A 29 22.01 7.83 -4.10
C LYS A 29 23.42 7.35 -4.30
N VAL A 30 23.67 6.10 -3.92
CA VAL A 30 24.92 5.41 -4.21
C VAL A 30 24.60 4.06 -4.83
N SER A 31 25.32 3.71 -5.89
CA SER A 31 25.17 2.43 -6.55
C SER A 31 26.55 1.88 -6.86
N GLN A 32 26.79 0.63 -6.51
CA GLN A 32 28.00 -0.11 -6.81
C GLN A 32 27.65 -1.34 -7.63
N TYR A 33 28.35 -1.55 -8.72
CA TYR A 33 28.23 -2.71 -9.60
C TYR A 33 29.59 -3.35 -9.72
N SER A 34 29.68 -4.65 -9.47
CA SER A 34 30.96 -5.39 -9.49
C SER A 34 30.76 -6.80 -10.04
N LYS A 35 31.78 -7.32 -10.68
CA LYS A 35 31.91 -8.74 -11.03
C LYS A 35 32.88 -9.41 -10.07
N ILE A 36 32.58 -10.68 -9.72
CA ILE A 36 33.46 -11.59 -9.00
C ILE A 36 33.76 -12.75 -9.93
N GLY A 37 34.96 -12.76 -10.50
CA GLY A 37 35.29 -13.66 -11.61
C GLY A 37 34.45 -13.35 -12.84
N GLU A 38 34.20 -14.37 -13.66
CA GLU A 38 33.45 -14.19 -14.92
C GLU A 38 31.94 -14.46 -14.76
N ASN A 39 31.55 -15.24 -13.75
CA ASN A 39 30.22 -15.81 -13.63
C ASN A 39 29.34 -15.20 -12.55
N ILE A 40 29.86 -14.31 -11.71
CA ILE A 40 29.10 -13.71 -10.60
C ILE A 40 29.13 -12.20 -10.71
N GLY A 41 27.96 -11.59 -10.67
CA GLY A 41 27.76 -10.16 -10.64
C GLY A 41 26.99 -9.75 -9.38
N ILE A 42 27.42 -8.65 -8.75
CA ILE A 42 26.80 -8.09 -7.54
C ILE A 42 26.51 -6.62 -7.79
N SER A 43 25.30 -6.18 -7.42
CA SER A 43 25.03 -4.76 -7.28
C SER A 43 24.43 -4.43 -5.91
N LEU A 44 24.92 -3.32 -5.35
CA LEU A 44 24.43 -2.70 -4.13
C LEU A 44 23.99 -1.28 -4.45
N ASN A 45 22.75 -0.93 -4.05
CA ASN A 45 22.22 0.40 -4.26
C ASN A 45 21.62 0.88 -2.94
N GLY A 46 21.85 2.12 -2.58
CA GLY A 46 21.23 2.77 -1.44
C GLY A 46 20.76 4.16 -1.81
N TYR A 47 19.72 4.63 -1.18
CA TYR A 47 19.25 5.99 -1.34
C TYR A 47 18.72 6.57 -0.04
N TYR A 48 18.76 7.88 0.06
CA TYR A 48 18.07 8.70 1.03
C TYR A 48 17.46 9.89 0.29
N ASP A 49 16.21 10.20 0.63
CA ASP A 49 15.45 11.31 0.05
C ASP A 49 14.67 12.01 1.17
N ARG A 50 14.69 13.33 1.21
CA ARG A 50 13.90 14.11 2.17
C ARG A 50 13.39 15.39 1.53
N ASN A 51 12.27 15.87 2.03
CA ASN A 51 11.80 17.24 1.87
C ASN A 51 11.11 17.72 3.15
N ASP A 52 11.18 19.02 3.41
CA ASP A 52 10.57 19.62 4.60
C ASP A 52 9.09 19.95 4.41
N GLY A 53 8.52 19.64 3.21
CA GLY A 53 7.13 19.87 2.87
C GLY A 53 6.86 21.22 2.21
N PHE A 54 5.80 21.26 1.45
CA PHE A 54 5.38 22.42 0.66
C PHE A 54 4.25 23.21 1.35
N PHE A 55 3.37 22.49 2.05
CA PHE A 55 2.15 23.03 2.64
C PHE A 55 2.31 23.31 4.12
N ILE A 56 1.63 24.35 4.58
CA ILE A 56 1.60 24.74 6.00
C ILE A 56 0.22 24.42 6.54
N ASN A 57 0.17 23.74 7.68
CA ASN A 57 -1.04 23.63 8.47
C ASN A 57 -1.21 24.95 9.24
N GLU A 58 -2.19 25.78 8.85
CA GLU A 58 -2.42 27.09 9.44
C GLU A 58 -2.88 27.03 10.90
N TYR A 59 -3.43 25.89 11.34
CA TYR A 59 -3.82 25.70 12.74
C TYR A 59 -2.65 25.81 13.70
N ASN A 60 -1.50 25.23 13.33
CA ASN A 60 -0.34 25.14 14.22
C ASN A 60 0.98 25.67 13.63
N GLY A 61 0.93 26.20 12.41
CA GLY A 61 2.11 26.75 11.72
C GLY A 61 3.15 25.72 11.27
N THR A 62 2.88 24.42 11.39
CA THR A 62 3.86 23.38 11.02
C THR A 62 3.69 22.92 9.58
N LYS A 63 4.72 22.28 9.01
CA LYS A 63 4.62 21.64 7.70
C LYS A 63 3.71 20.42 7.77
N ALA A 64 2.76 20.33 6.83
CA ALA A 64 1.76 19.27 6.78
C ALA A 64 2.22 18.02 6.04
N ASP A 65 3.22 18.14 5.16
CA ASP A 65 3.62 17.13 4.17
C ASP A 65 5.13 16.83 4.15
N LYS A 66 5.83 17.06 5.30
CA LYS A 66 7.23 16.66 5.43
C LYS A 66 7.37 15.16 5.18
N GLU A 67 8.37 14.78 4.37
CA GLU A 67 8.65 13.38 4.02
C GLU A 67 10.15 13.06 4.12
N GLU A 68 10.44 11.84 4.59
CA GLU A 68 11.76 11.23 4.56
C GLU A 68 11.63 9.78 4.10
N SER A 69 12.51 9.36 3.19
CA SER A 69 12.58 7.99 2.73
C SER A 69 14.02 7.50 2.58
N ALA A 70 14.24 6.24 2.89
CA ALA A 70 15.52 5.58 2.73
C ALA A 70 15.30 4.14 2.30
N GLY A 71 16.21 3.61 1.52
CA GLY A 71 16.12 2.23 1.09
C GLY A 71 17.38 1.71 0.44
N GLY A 72 17.34 0.43 0.15
CA GLY A 72 18.44 -0.25 -0.50
C GLY A 72 18.02 -1.45 -1.30
N ARG A 73 18.84 -1.76 -2.28
CA ARG A 73 18.70 -2.94 -3.13
C ARG A 73 20.02 -3.70 -3.17
N PHE A 74 19.93 -4.99 -2.94
CA PHE A 74 20.96 -5.96 -3.22
C PHE A 74 20.53 -6.84 -4.40
N LYS A 75 21.41 -7.06 -5.38
CA LYS A 75 21.18 -7.99 -6.48
C LYS A 75 22.42 -8.85 -6.65
N LEU A 76 22.21 -10.15 -6.63
CA LEU A 76 23.19 -11.17 -6.98
C LEU A 76 22.74 -11.85 -8.27
N GLU A 77 23.58 -11.86 -9.26
CA GLU A 77 23.32 -12.44 -10.58
C GLU A 77 24.46 -13.36 -10.96
N GLY A 78 24.16 -14.55 -11.45
CA GLY A 78 25.24 -15.51 -11.77
C GLY A 78 24.83 -16.57 -12.76
N TYR A 79 25.84 -17.08 -13.45
CA TYR A 79 25.77 -18.27 -14.30
C TYR A 79 26.25 -19.46 -13.49
N ILE A 80 25.32 -20.35 -13.12
CA ILE A 80 25.61 -21.59 -12.37
C ILE A 80 26.26 -22.60 -13.32
N THR A 81 25.79 -22.62 -14.56
CA THR A 81 26.36 -23.36 -15.69
C THR A 81 26.23 -22.50 -16.94
N ASP A 82 26.78 -22.93 -18.08
CA ASP A 82 26.65 -22.23 -19.37
C ASP A 82 25.18 -22.08 -19.81
N HIS A 83 24.29 -22.89 -19.25
CA HIS A 83 22.88 -22.92 -19.60
C HIS A 83 21.96 -22.42 -18.49
N LEU A 84 22.44 -22.31 -17.25
CA LEU A 84 21.61 -21.95 -16.09
C LEU A 84 22.09 -20.65 -15.46
N LYS A 85 21.24 -19.62 -15.55
CA LYS A 85 21.39 -18.34 -14.90
C LYS A 85 20.48 -18.24 -13.69
N ALA A 86 20.97 -17.67 -12.59
CA ALA A 86 20.19 -17.32 -11.42
C ALA A 86 20.36 -15.83 -11.09
N GLN A 87 19.29 -15.22 -10.62
CA GLN A 87 19.32 -13.86 -10.10
C GLN A 87 18.47 -13.75 -8.85
N TYR A 88 19.08 -13.32 -7.77
CA TYR A 88 18.38 -12.98 -6.54
C TYR A 88 18.39 -11.47 -6.36
N THR A 89 17.22 -10.90 -6.02
CA THR A 89 17.07 -9.47 -5.73
C THR A 89 16.38 -9.30 -4.39
N PHE A 90 16.96 -8.46 -3.56
CA PHE A 90 16.40 -8.02 -2.29
C PHE A 90 16.26 -6.49 -2.31
N ASN A 91 15.09 -5.98 -1.92
CA ASN A 91 14.85 -4.55 -1.73
C ASN A 91 14.26 -4.31 -0.34
N TYR A 92 14.71 -3.24 0.29
CA TYR A 92 14.11 -2.71 1.51
C TYR A 92 13.88 -1.21 1.33
N ASP A 93 12.67 -0.76 1.63
CA ASP A 93 12.27 0.64 1.57
C ASP A 93 11.57 1.05 2.86
N TYR A 94 11.94 2.21 3.39
CA TYR A 94 11.31 2.84 4.53
C TYR A 94 10.92 4.27 4.17
N VAL A 95 9.67 4.62 4.47
CA VAL A 95 9.12 5.97 4.24
C VAL A 95 8.46 6.43 5.53
N THR A 96 8.68 7.68 5.89
CA THR A 96 7.94 8.37 6.95
C THR A 96 7.53 9.75 6.46
N GLN A 97 6.29 10.13 6.76
CA GLN A 97 5.75 11.43 6.35
C GLN A 97 4.74 11.95 7.36
N LYS A 98 4.61 13.26 7.44
CA LYS A 98 3.55 13.89 8.23
C LYS A 98 2.17 13.78 7.59
N ALA A 99 2.14 13.50 6.32
CA ALA A 99 1.05 13.15 5.44
C ALA A 99 -0.28 13.89 5.57
N PHE A 100 -0.96 13.90 4.45
CA PHE A 100 -2.34 14.35 4.24
C PHE A 100 -2.54 15.86 4.33
N PRO A 101 -1.91 16.63 3.41
CA PRO A 101 -2.13 18.07 3.30
C PRO A 101 -3.48 18.37 2.64
N TYR A 102 -4.57 17.87 3.25
CA TYR A 102 -5.93 18.04 2.74
C TYR A 102 -6.59 19.28 3.36
N GLY A 103 -7.28 20.06 2.54
CA GLY A 103 -8.19 21.11 2.96
C GLY A 103 -9.62 20.76 2.55
N GLN A 104 -10.59 21.30 3.24
CA GLN A 104 -11.99 21.11 2.89
C GLN A 104 -12.31 21.78 1.55
N TYR A 105 -13.10 21.12 0.71
CA TYR A 105 -13.62 21.69 -0.52
C TYR A 105 -14.89 22.48 -0.24
N ASP A 106 -14.91 23.72 -0.67
CA ASP A 106 -16.09 24.59 -0.61
C ASP A 106 -16.85 24.50 -1.94
N PRO A 107 -18.02 23.87 -1.98
CA PRO A 107 -18.79 23.73 -3.21
C PRO A 107 -19.41 25.04 -3.71
N GLN A 108 -19.50 26.07 -2.86
CA GLN A 108 -20.07 27.38 -3.25
C GLN A 108 -19.04 28.21 -4.01
N THR A 109 -17.79 28.18 -3.58
CA THR A 109 -16.69 28.94 -4.20
C THR A 109 -15.89 28.13 -5.18
N GLY A 110 -15.99 26.79 -5.15
CA GLY A 110 -15.16 25.87 -5.93
C GLY A 110 -13.70 25.82 -5.46
N ALA A 111 -13.38 26.36 -4.30
CA ALA A 111 -12.03 26.45 -3.76
C ALA A 111 -11.77 25.38 -2.70
N VAL A 112 -10.50 24.96 -2.59
CA VAL A 112 -10.01 24.18 -1.45
C VAL A 112 -9.58 25.14 -0.36
N GLN A 113 -10.13 24.98 0.84
CA GLN A 113 -9.79 25.78 2.00
C GLN A 113 -8.34 25.51 2.46
N PRO A 114 -7.71 26.45 3.16
CA PRO A 114 -6.41 26.22 3.78
C PRO A 114 -6.42 24.98 4.69
N ILE A 115 -5.26 24.33 4.80
CA ILE A 115 -5.08 23.17 5.67
C ILE A 115 -5.11 23.64 7.13
N ARG A 116 -6.07 23.15 7.91
CA ARG A 116 -6.31 23.55 9.31
C ARG A 116 -6.69 22.35 10.16
N ILE A 117 -5.81 21.36 10.21
CA ILE A 117 -6.00 20.10 10.97
C ILE A 117 -5.45 20.27 12.38
N ASN A 118 -6.25 19.89 13.37
CA ASN A 118 -5.89 19.98 14.80
C ASN A 118 -5.24 18.69 15.32
N ASP A 119 -5.65 17.54 14.80
CA ASP A 119 -5.14 16.26 15.23
C ASP A 119 -3.88 15.86 14.46
N PRO A 120 -2.83 15.34 15.13
CA PRO A 120 -1.59 14.94 14.48
C PRO A 120 -1.82 13.82 13.45
N SER A 121 -1.44 14.08 12.21
CA SER A 121 -1.43 13.10 11.14
C SER A 121 -0.02 12.63 10.83
N SER A 122 0.14 11.35 10.55
CA SER A 122 1.42 10.74 10.21
C SER A 122 1.23 9.46 9.42
N TYR A 123 2.23 9.13 8.64
CA TYR A 123 2.30 7.86 7.93
C TYR A 123 3.72 7.33 7.92
N TRP A 124 3.90 6.05 8.18
CA TRP A 124 5.14 5.38 7.88
C TRP A 124 4.86 4.02 7.23
N ARG A 125 5.78 3.60 6.40
CA ARG A 125 5.71 2.32 5.69
C ARG A 125 7.10 1.72 5.58
N ARG A 126 7.18 0.43 5.76
CA ARG A 126 8.33 -0.39 5.39
C ARG A 126 7.88 -1.49 4.43
N THR A 127 8.65 -1.66 3.38
CA THR A 127 8.42 -2.69 2.38
C THR A 127 9.70 -3.51 2.21
N LEU A 128 9.54 -4.80 2.18
CA LEU A 128 10.61 -5.76 1.92
C LEU A 128 10.18 -6.62 0.74
N ASN A 129 10.97 -6.63 -0.31
CA ASN A 129 10.72 -7.43 -1.51
C ASN A 129 11.91 -8.35 -1.77
N ASN A 130 11.60 -9.60 -2.07
CA ASN A 130 12.57 -10.60 -2.52
C ASN A 130 12.11 -11.17 -3.85
N SER A 131 13.04 -11.45 -4.73
CA SER A 131 12.74 -12.24 -5.92
C SER A 131 13.91 -13.15 -6.29
N LEU A 132 13.58 -14.33 -6.70
CA LEU A 132 14.50 -15.28 -7.30
C LEU A 132 14.04 -15.55 -8.73
N TYR A 133 14.91 -15.25 -9.67
CA TYR A 133 14.74 -15.58 -11.08
C TYR A 133 15.72 -16.65 -11.47
N LEU A 134 15.22 -17.71 -12.08
CA LEU A 134 16.00 -18.79 -12.67
C LEU A 134 15.69 -18.85 -14.16
N GLU A 135 16.73 -19.00 -14.98
CA GLU A 135 16.60 -19.13 -16.42
C GLU A 135 17.49 -20.30 -16.90
N TRP A 136 16.85 -21.28 -17.50
CA TRP A 136 17.55 -22.34 -18.19
C TRP A 136 17.38 -22.20 -19.69
N LYS A 137 18.48 -21.95 -20.38
CA LYS A 137 18.53 -21.68 -21.81
C LYS A 137 19.12 -22.88 -22.55
N THR A 138 18.39 -23.35 -23.56
CA THR A 138 18.85 -24.38 -24.53
C THR A 138 18.84 -23.78 -25.92
N ASP A 139 19.30 -24.54 -26.92
CA ASP A 139 19.24 -24.13 -28.32
C ASP A 139 17.80 -24.02 -28.87
N ARG A 140 16.82 -24.63 -28.20
CA ARG A 140 15.44 -24.73 -28.70
C ARG A 140 14.46 -23.91 -27.89
N PHE A 141 14.67 -23.76 -26.59
CA PHE A 141 13.76 -23.05 -25.69
C PHE A 141 14.50 -22.41 -24.52
N ILE A 142 13.84 -21.46 -23.89
CA ILE A 142 14.22 -20.87 -22.62
C ILE A 142 13.11 -21.16 -21.64
N LEU A 143 13.45 -21.82 -20.52
CA LEU A 143 12.57 -22.03 -19.38
C LEU A 143 12.95 -21.03 -18.29
N SER A 144 11.98 -20.33 -17.75
CA SER A 144 12.19 -19.38 -16.65
C SER A 144 11.21 -19.61 -15.50
N SER A 145 11.67 -19.36 -14.29
CA SER A 145 10.90 -19.31 -13.06
C SER A 145 11.17 -17.99 -12.37
N THR A 146 10.12 -17.32 -11.88
CA THR A 146 10.22 -16.10 -11.10
C THR A 146 9.39 -16.25 -9.84
N THR A 147 10.06 -16.52 -8.73
CA THR A 147 9.45 -16.53 -7.39
C THR A 147 9.61 -15.14 -6.77
N ALA A 148 8.53 -14.56 -6.27
CA ALA A 148 8.59 -13.28 -5.56
C ALA A 148 7.87 -13.35 -4.21
N TYR A 149 8.40 -12.61 -3.25
CA TYR A 149 7.82 -12.42 -1.93
C TYR A 149 7.88 -10.95 -1.55
N GLN A 150 6.75 -10.41 -1.10
CA GLN A 150 6.65 -9.07 -0.54
C GLN A 150 6.11 -9.12 0.88
N TYR A 151 6.72 -8.33 1.75
CA TYR A 151 6.18 -7.97 3.05
C TYR A 151 6.03 -6.46 3.12
N LEU A 152 4.85 -5.99 3.51
CA LEU A 152 4.58 -4.59 3.77
C LEU A 152 4.01 -4.45 5.19
N LYS A 153 4.45 -3.43 5.89
CA LYS A 153 3.84 -2.97 7.12
C LYS A 153 3.78 -1.46 7.10
N ASP A 154 2.61 -0.91 7.42
CA ASP A 154 2.44 0.52 7.60
C ASP A 154 1.65 0.87 8.85
N ASP A 155 1.65 2.15 9.18
CA ASP A 155 0.89 2.75 10.27
C ASP A 155 0.52 4.18 9.81
N MET A 156 -0.76 4.44 9.76
CA MET A 156 -1.36 5.69 9.32
C MET A 156 -2.22 6.26 10.43
N LYS A 157 -1.91 7.47 10.85
CA LYS A 157 -2.79 8.28 11.69
C LYS A 157 -3.29 9.45 10.87
N MET A 158 -4.57 9.69 10.89
CA MET A 158 -5.18 10.71 10.07
C MET A 158 -6.29 11.43 10.83
N ASP A 159 -6.23 12.75 10.83
CA ASP A 159 -7.35 13.62 11.12
C ASP A 159 -8.33 13.51 9.95
N GLN A 160 -9.49 12.93 10.17
CA GLN A 160 -10.43 12.59 9.10
C GLN A 160 -11.44 13.69 8.79
N ASP A 161 -11.59 14.66 9.69
CA ASP A 161 -12.52 15.76 9.44
C ASP A 161 -11.84 16.95 8.74
N TYR A 162 -10.50 16.97 8.72
CA TYR A 162 -9.66 18.01 8.09
C TYR A 162 -9.98 19.43 8.57
N THR A 163 -10.39 19.57 9.83
CA THR A 163 -10.77 20.84 10.44
C THR A 163 -10.01 21.14 11.72
N GLU A 164 -10.33 22.26 12.36
CA GLU A 164 -9.83 22.62 13.68
C GLU A 164 -10.61 21.94 14.82
N GLN A 165 -11.68 21.22 14.51
CA GLN A 165 -12.54 20.56 15.47
C GLN A 165 -12.04 19.14 15.73
N SER A 166 -12.19 18.66 16.95
CA SER A 166 -11.89 17.27 17.31
C SER A 166 -13.09 16.37 17.06
N VAL A 167 -13.35 16.03 15.79
CA VAL A 167 -14.51 15.22 15.39
C VAL A 167 -14.18 13.74 15.41
N PHE A 168 -13.28 13.29 14.56
CA PHE A 168 -12.83 11.88 14.54
C PHE A 168 -11.48 11.69 13.86
N THR A 169 -10.76 10.68 14.32
CA THR A 169 -9.47 10.26 13.76
C THR A 169 -9.51 8.81 13.35
N LEU A 170 -8.74 8.46 12.32
CA LEU A 170 -8.44 7.10 11.90
C LEU A 170 -7.02 6.74 12.32
N HIS A 171 -6.85 5.53 12.89
CA HIS A 171 -5.53 4.96 13.12
C HIS A 171 -5.45 3.59 12.45
N GLN A 172 -5.02 3.55 11.19
CA GLN A 172 -4.93 2.33 10.40
C GLN A 172 -3.54 1.73 10.46
N LYS A 173 -3.46 0.44 10.74
CA LYS A 173 -2.25 -0.37 10.64
C LYS A 173 -2.49 -1.50 9.66
N GLN A 174 -1.57 -1.68 8.74
CA GLN A 174 -1.66 -2.76 7.77
C GLN A 174 -0.42 -3.67 7.82
N LYS A 175 -0.65 -4.96 7.59
CA LYS A 175 0.37 -5.95 7.32
C LYS A 175 -0.04 -6.75 6.09
N GLN A 176 0.83 -6.81 5.11
CA GLN A 176 0.60 -7.58 3.89
C GLN A 176 1.72 -8.57 3.66
N TYR A 177 1.34 -9.77 3.26
CA TYR A 177 2.24 -10.82 2.77
C TYR A 177 1.76 -11.22 1.39
N ALA A 178 2.63 -11.12 0.40
CA ALA A 178 2.32 -11.54 -0.95
C ALA A 178 3.40 -12.49 -1.48
N TRP A 179 2.96 -13.59 -2.06
CA TRP A 179 3.79 -14.56 -2.76
C TRP A 179 3.31 -14.68 -4.19
N SER A 180 4.22 -14.79 -5.12
CA SER A 180 3.88 -15.13 -6.49
C SER A 180 4.94 -16.01 -7.13
N GLU A 181 4.50 -16.83 -8.06
CA GLU A 181 5.34 -17.67 -8.91
C GLU A 181 4.89 -17.56 -10.35
N GLU A 182 5.84 -17.34 -11.25
CA GLU A 182 5.62 -17.42 -12.68
C GLU A 182 6.58 -18.43 -13.30
N LEU A 183 6.03 -19.40 -13.99
CA LEU A 183 6.77 -20.35 -14.81
C LEU A 183 6.49 -20.05 -16.27
N ALA A 184 7.52 -19.83 -17.06
CA ALA A 184 7.36 -19.58 -18.50
C ALA A 184 8.37 -20.36 -19.32
N ILE A 185 7.92 -20.83 -20.47
CA ILE A 185 8.76 -21.45 -21.49
C ILE A 185 8.53 -20.70 -22.80
N LYS A 186 9.60 -20.34 -23.49
CA LYS A 186 9.53 -19.68 -24.79
C LYS A 186 10.50 -20.29 -25.78
N SER A 187 10.14 -20.20 -27.06
CA SER A 187 11.05 -20.64 -28.14
C SER A 187 12.35 -19.85 -28.13
N ASN A 188 13.46 -20.53 -28.43
CA ASN A 188 14.79 -19.94 -28.59
C ASN A 188 15.40 -20.40 -29.92
N THR A 189 14.66 -20.26 -31.01
CA THR A 189 15.07 -20.66 -32.33
C THR A 189 15.10 -19.47 -33.28
N LYS A 190 15.83 -19.56 -34.40
CA LYS A 190 15.81 -18.57 -35.46
C LYS A 190 14.63 -18.75 -36.43
N SER A 191 13.66 -19.58 -36.08
CA SER A 191 12.45 -19.82 -36.88
C SER A 191 11.59 -18.55 -36.97
N ASN A 192 10.89 -18.36 -38.06
CA ASN A 192 9.87 -17.32 -38.18
C ASN A 192 8.74 -17.50 -37.18
N TYR A 193 8.52 -18.72 -36.69
CA TYR A 193 7.51 -18.99 -35.67
C TYR A 193 8.16 -18.93 -34.27
N GLN A 194 7.68 -17.99 -33.43
CA GLN A 194 8.04 -17.81 -32.05
C GLN A 194 6.83 -18.07 -31.16
N TRP A 195 7.01 -18.68 -30.04
CA TRP A 195 5.93 -18.99 -29.11
C TRP A 195 6.37 -18.86 -27.64
N SER A 196 5.43 -18.60 -26.77
CA SER A 196 5.61 -18.68 -25.31
C SER A 196 4.37 -19.28 -24.64
N PHE A 197 4.62 -20.03 -23.59
CA PHE A 197 3.60 -20.53 -22.66
C PHE A 197 4.01 -20.13 -21.26
N GLY A 198 3.07 -19.86 -20.39
CA GLY A 198 3.36 -19.63 -18.99
C GLY A 198 2.15 -19.89 -18.10
N ALA A 199 2.49 -20.11 -16.83
CA ALA A 199 1.56 -20.20 -15.72
C ALA A 199 2.00 -19.24 -14.63
N TYR A 200 1.03 -18.60 -13.97
CA TYR A 200 1.25 -17.67 -12.88
C TYR A 200 0.31 -18.04 -11.74
N GLY A 201 0.81 -17.94 -10.52
CA GLY A 201 0.00 -18.08 -9.33
C GLY A 201 0.42 -17.06 -8.28
N PHE A 202 -0.53 -16.61 -7.45
CA PHE A 202 -0.24 -15.74 -6.33
C PHE A 202 -1.12 -16.06 -5.12
N TYR A 203 -0.60 -15.69 -3.97
CA TYR A 203 -1.33 -15.60 -2.71
C TYR A 203 -0.99 -14.25 -2.05
N ASN A 204 -2.00 -13.53 -1.64
CA ASN A 204 -1.89 -12.27 -0.91
C ASN A 204 -2.74 -12.34 0.35
N SER A 205 -2.21 -11.89 1.48
CA SER A 205 -2.95 -11.73 2.73
C SER A 205 -2.70 -10.33 3.24
N LEU A 206 -3.77 -9.54 3.32
CA LEU A 206 -3.75 -8.21 3.90
C LEU A 206 -4.58 -8.22 5.19
N ASN A 207 -3.92 -7.92 6.30
CA ASN A 207 -4.55 -7.67 7.59
C ASN A 207 -4.56 -6.17 7.85
N THR A 208 -5.72 -5.61 8.11
CA THR A 208 -5.94 -4.20 8.44
C THR A 208 -6.58 -4.08 9.81
N ASP A 209 -5.92 -3.35 10.71
CA ASP A 209 -6.47 -2.85 11.98
C ASP A 209 -6.67 -1.34 11.77
N GLY A 210 -7.92 -0.90 11.67
CA GLY A 210 -8.29 0.46 11.27
C GLY A 210 -9.40 1.04 12.15
N PRO A 211 -9.17 1.24 13.46
CA PRO A 211 -10.15 1.85 14.33
C PRO A 211 -10.42 3.30 13.96
N VAL A 212 -11.70 3.68 14.07
CA VAL A 212 -12.16 5.07 14.05
C VAL A 212 -12.45 5.51 15.48
N ILE A 213 -11.91 6.67 15.84
CA ILE A 213 -12.08 7.24 17.18
C ILE A 213 -12.90 8.52 17.06
N PHE A 214 -14.14 8.48 17.50
CA PHE A 214 -14.95 9.69 17.67
C PHE A 214 -14.51 10.45 18.90
N LYS A 215 -14.21 11.72 18.71
CA LYS A 215 -13.77 12.64 19.73
C LYS A 215 -14.89 13.55 20.20
N LYS A 216 -14.58 14.44 21.14
CA LYS A 216 -15.56 15.27 21.84
C LYS A 216 -16.54 15.99 20.89
N ASP A 217 -16.03 16.64 19.84
CA ASP A 217 -16.90 17.42 18.94
C ASP A 217 -17.73 16.51 18.02
N GLY A 218 -17.19 15.34 17.68
CA GLY A 218 -17.93 14.29 16.97
C GLY A 218 -19.04 13.67 17.81
N LEU A 219 -18.80 13.48 19.11
CA LEU A 219 -19.83 12.98 20.03
C LEU A 219 -21.00 13.96 20.14
N THR A 220 -20.70 15.24 20.31
CA THR A 220 -21.75 16.26 20.46
C THR A 220 -22.39 16.67 19.15
N GLY A 221 -21.59 16.88 18.10
CA GLY A 221 -22.07 17.40 16.82
C GLY A 221 -22.70 16.36 15.88
N ILE A 222 -22.31 15.10 16.01
CA ILE A 222 -22.82 14.02 15.13
C ILE A 222 -23.71 13.07 15.90
N LEU A 223 -23.16 12.35 16.90
CA LEU A 223 -23.90 11.29 17.57
C LEU A 223 -25.02 11.84 18.45
N GLN A 224 -24.73 12.84 19.28
CA GLN A 224 -25.79 13.46 20.12
C GLN A 224 -26.87 14.08 19.27
N LYS A 225 -26.51 14.79 18.21
CA LYS A 225 -27.49 15.39 17.29
C LYS A 225 -28.41 14.35 16.67
N ALA A 226 -27.90 13.18 16.27
CA ALA A 226 -28.73 12.09 15.74
C ALA A 226 -29.79 11.63 16.77
N PHE A 227 -29.42 11.54 18.05
CA PHE A 227 -30.39 11.22 19.13
C PHE A 227 -31.37 12.35 19.36
N ASP A 228 -30.94 13.60 19.35
CA ASP A 228 -31.81 14.77 19.52
C ASP A 228 -32.84 14.87 18.39
N ASP A 229 -32.44 14.57 17.13
CA ASP A 229 -33.36 14.54 15.99
C ASP A 229 -34.41 13.42 16.12
N ILE A 230 -34.07 12.27 16.69
CA ILE A 230 -35.03 11.18 17.00
C ILE A 230 -36.02 11.64 18.07
N LEU A 231 -35.55 12.33 19.10
CA LEU A 231 -36.38 12.87 20.16
C LEU A 231 -37.31 13.99 19.68
N ALA A 232 -36.88 14.85 18.80
CA ALA A 232 -37.67 15.91 18.20
C ALA A 232 -38.92 15.36 17.50
N ASN A 233 -38.80 14.16 16.93
CA ASN A 233 -39.92 13.45 16.29
C ASN A 233 -40.81 12.65 17.27
N ASN A 234 -40.40 12.52 18.55
CA ASN A 234 -41.15 11.81 19.58
C ASN A 234 -40.97 12.47 20.96
N PRO A 235 -41.74 13.53 21.27
CA PRO A 235 -41.56 14.30 22.51
C PRO A 235 -41.80 13.51 23.82
N LYS A 236 -42.36 12.31 23.72
CA LYS A 236 -42.58 11.43 24.90
C LYS A 236 -41.43 10.46 25.15
N ALA A 237 -40.46 10.40 24.24
CA ALA A 237 -39.27 9.56 24.40
C ALA A 237 -38.37 10.07 25.54
N PRO A 238 -37.63 9.18 26.22
CA PRO A 238 -36.65 9.60 27.22
C PRO A 238 -35.55 10.46 26.59
N LYS A 239 -35.04 11.43 27.32
CA LYS A 239 -33.87 12.17 26.91
C LYS A 239 -32.67 11.26 26.91
N LEU A 240 -31.96 11.18 25.77
CA LEU A 240 -30.77 10.36 25.60
C LEU A 240 -29.52 11.27 25.53
N THR A 241 -28.47 10.86 26.21
CA THR A 241 -27.18 11.58 26.19
C THR A 241 -26.07 10.59 25.85
N VAL A 242 -25.32 10.86 24.78
CA VAL A 242 -24.17 10.05 24.36
C VAL A 242 -22.98 10.40 25.23
N GLN A 243 -22.30 9.40 25.75
CA GLN A 243 -21.10 9.52 26.58
C GLN A 243 -20.02 8.58 26.05
N GLY A 244 -18.80 9.04 26.04
CA GLY A 244 -17.61 8.25 25.71
C GLY A 244 -16.93 7.69 26.96
N ASP A 245 -15.66 7.38 26.81
CA ASP A 245 -14.73 7.00 27.86
C ASP A 245 -14.37 8.20 28.77
N GLU A 246 -13.33 8.06 29.59
CA GLU A 246 -12.82 9.12 30.48
C GLU A 246 -12.30 10.36 29.73
N LEU A 247 -11.87 10.19 28.48
CA LEU A 247 -11.45 11.26 27.56
C LEU A 247 -12.60 11.80 26.70
N ASN A 248 -13.82 11.31 26.96
CA ASN A 248 -15.02 11.58 26.17
C ASN A 248 -14.81 11.20 24.68
N GLN A 249 -14.33 10.00 24.46
CA GLN A 249 -14.09 9.40 23.14
C GLN A 249 -14.86 8.09 23.02
N ILE A 250 -15.24 7.74 21.80
CA ILE A 250 -15.81 6.42 21.48
C ILE A 250 -14.90 5.77 20.44
N TYR A 251 -14.48 4.56 20.75
CA TYR A 251 -13.62 3.74 19.92
C TYR A 251 -14.46 2.74 19.13
N PHE A 252 -14.31 2.76 17.80
CA PHE A 252 -14.90 1.81 16.88
C PHE A 252 -13.79 0.97 16.28
N PRO A 253 -13.49 -0.21 16.81
CA PRO A 253 -12.50 -1.11 16.21
C PRO A 253 -12.95 -1.54 14.81
N GLY A 254 -12.00 -1.71 13.92
CA GLY A 254 -12.22 -2.22 12.59
C GLY A 254 -11.07 -3.14 12.20
N ASN A 255 -11.28 -4.45 12.26
CA ASN A 255 -10.32 -5.47 11.87
C ASN A 255 -10.79 -6.13 10.60
N PHE A 256 -9.92 -6.20 9.60
CA PHE A 256 -10.23 -6.76 8.29
C PHE A 256 -9.11 -7.69 7.86
N ASP A 257 -9.46 -8.92 7.53
CA ASP A 257 -8.58 -9.89 6.88
C ASP A 257 -9.05 -10.12 5.46
N THR A 258 -8.18 -9.82 4.49
CA THR A 258 -8.50 -9.94 3.07
C THR A 258 -7.50 -10.86 2.37
N PRO A 259 -7.62 -12.19 2.55
CA PRO A 259 -6.85 -13.15 1.77
C PRO A 259 -7.36 -13.22 0.32
N ALA A 260 -6.43 -13.20 -0.62
CA ALA A 260 -6.72 -13.37 -2.04
C ALA A 260 -5.71 -14.33 -2.67
N TYR A 261 -6.16 -15.14 -3.63
CA TYR A 261 -5.28 -15.98 -4.43
C TYR A 261 -5.81 -16.09 -5.85
N GLY A 262 -4.91 -16.35 -6.76
CA GLY A 262 -5.28 -16.53 -8.15
C GLY A 262 -4.27 -17.34 -8.94
N PHE A 263 -4.73 -17.81 -10.09
CA PHE A 263 -3.95 -18.58 -11.05
C PHE A 263 -4.23 -18.05 -12.44
N ALA A 264 -3.22 -18.05 -13.29
CA ALA A 264 -3.37 -17.75 -14.70
C ALA A 264 -2.57 -18.71 -15.56
N ALA A 265 -3.04 -18.95 -16.77
CA ALA A 265 -2.28 -19.62 -17.81
C ALA A 265 -2.35 -18.77 -19.07
N PHE A 266 -1.23 -18.66 -19.78
CA PHE A 266 -1.16 -17.84 -20.98
C PHE A 266 -0.33 -18.50 -22.08
N HIS A 267 -0.69 -18.15 -23.30
CA HIS A 267 0.02 -18.53 -24.50
C HIS A 267 0.08 -17.37 -25.47
N GLN A 268 1.21 -17.21 -26.15
CA GLN A 268 1.39 -16.27 -27.24
C GLN A 268 2.16 -16.93 -28.36
N SER A 269 1.72 -16.70 -29.60
CA SER A 269 2.40 -17.10 -30.84
C SER A 269 2.65 -15.87 -31.70
N THR A 270 3.83 -15.81 -32.27
CA THR A 270 4.22 -14.78 -33.24
C THR A 270 4.75 -15.46 -34.50
N TYR A 271 4.24 -15.09 -35.65
CA TYR A 271 4.78 -15.51 -36.94
C TYR A 271 5.39 -14.29 -37.65
N ASN A 272 6.69 -14.32 -37.83
CA ASN A 272 7.46 -13.26 -38.49
C ASN A 272 7.56 -13.51 -39.98
N ASN A 273 7.66 -12.44 -40.78
CA ASN A 273 7.77 -12.48 -42.24
C ASN A 273 6.62 -13.28 -42.92
N LEU A 274 5.38 -13.14 -42.39
CA LEU A 274 4.19 -13.78 -42.91
C LEU A 274 3.77 -13.07 -44.22
N PHE A 275 3.76 -13.78 -45.32
CA PHE A 275 3.46 -13.33 -46.68
C PHE A 275 4.44 -12.32 -47.28
N VAL A 276 4.91 -11.32 -46.51
CA VAL A 276 5.88 -10.30 -46.92
C VAL A 276 6.94 -10.10 -45.85
N GLU A 277 8.16 -9.78 -46.29
CA GLU A 277 9.26 -9.48 -45.41
C GLU A 277 8.90 -8.29 -44.50
N GLY A 278 9.18 -8.42 -43.19
CA GLY A 278 8.89 -7.40 -42.18
C GLY A 278 7.48 -7.44 -41.60
N LEU A 279 6.53 -8.22 -42.15
CA LEU A 279 5.20 -8.38 -41.59
C LEU A 279 5.21 -9.46 -40.51
N SER A 280 4.87 -9.10 -39.28
CA SER A 280 4.72 -10.04 -38.14
C SER A 280 3.30 -10.00 -37.62
N ILE A 281 2.72 -11.19 -37.33
CA ILE A 281 1.42 -11.33 -36.70
C ILE A 281 1.63 -12.02 -35.34
N THR A 282 1.11 -11.42 -34.29
CA THR A 282 1.11 -11.96 -32.94
C THR A 282 -0.32 -12.18 -32.44
N ALA A 283 -0.59 -13.36 -31.90
CA ALA A 283 -1.84 -13.69 -31.24
C ALA A 283 -1.53 -14.32 -29.87
N GLY A 284 -2.35 -14.02 -28.87
CA GLY A 284 -2.20 -14.56 -27.53
C GLY A 284 -3.54 -14.73 -26.83
N ILE A 285 -3.56 -15.62 -25.87
CA ILE A 285 -4.68 -15.88 -24.97
C ILE A 285 -4.16 -15.97 -23.55
N ARG A 286 -4.93 -15.46 -22.58
CA ARG A 286 -4.70 -15.61 -21.17
C ARG A 286 -6.02 -15.92 -20.47
N LEU A 287 -5.98 -16.89 -19.58
CA LEU A 287 -7.10 -17.26 -18.72
C LEU A 287 -6.67 -16.99 -17.29
N ASP A 288 -7.51 -16.28 -16.55
CA ASP A 288 -7.26 -15.90 -15.16
C ASP A 288 -8.41 -16.39 -14.28
N TYR A 289 -8.06 -16.86 -13.10
CA TYR A 289 -8.96 -17.13 -11.99
C TYR A 289 -8.44 -16.41 -10.74
N GLU A 290 -9.31 -15.67 -10.09
CA GLU A 290 -8.99 -14.99 -8.83
C GLU A 290 -10.14 -15.18 -7.85
N LYS A 291 -9.80 -15.35 -6.58
CA LYS A 291 -10.72 -15.35 -5.45
C LYS A 291 -10.17 -14.45 -4.35
N ALA A 292 -10.98 -13.52 -3.89
CA ALA A 292 -10.75 -12.72 -2.71
C ALA A 292 -11.83 -13.01 -1.68
N ASN A 293 -11.46 -13.03 -0.41
CA ASN A 293 -12.39 -13.12 0.71
C ASN A 293 -12.17 -11.91 1.62
N LEU A 294 -13.20 -11.56 2.36
CA LEU A 294 -13.15 -10.54 3.41
C LEU A 294 -13.73 -11.12 4.68
N ASP A 295 -12.91 -11.26 5.71
CA ASP A 295 -13.34 -11.49 7.08
C ASP A 295 -13.21 -10.19 7.85
N TYR A 296 -14.27 -9.73 8.51
CA TYR A 296 -14.24 -8.49 9.24
C TYR A 296 -14.86 -8.61 10.62
N HIS A 297 -14.29 -7.85 11.55
CA HIS A 297 -14.81 -7.61 12.88
C HIS A 297 -14.85 -6.11 13.16
N SER A 298 -16.01 -5.61 13.55
CA SER A 298 -16.20 -4.26 14.06
C SER A 298 -17.06 -4.28 15.30
N ALA A 299 -16.87 -3.32 16.18
CA ALA A 299 -17.63 -3.22 17.42
C ALA A 299 -17.84 -1.75 17.79
N VAL A 300 -18.72 -1.51 18.74
CA VAL A 300 -18.77 -0.26 19.49
C VAL A 300 -18.20 -0.56 20.86
N ASP A 301 -17.16 0.16 21.23
CA ASP A 301 -16.50 0.05 22.51
C ASP A 301 -16.49 1.42 23.21
N SER A 302 -16.58 1.40 24.53
CA SER A 302 -16.56 2.60 25.38
C SER A 302 -17.76 3.55 25.28
N MET A 303 -18.78 3.22 24.49
CA MET A 303 -19.98 4.04 24.38
C MET A 303 -20.94 3.79 25.55
N LYS A 304 -21.48 4.86 26.09
CA LYS A 304 -22.54 4.82 27.12
C LYS A 304 -23.66 5.76 26.70
N ILE A 305 -24.88 5.39 27.05
CA ILE A 305 -26.06 6.24 26.85
C ILE A 305 -26.65 6.56 28.21
N GLY A 306 -26.66 7.83 28.57
CA GLY A 306 -27.46 8.36 29.67
C GLY A 306 -28.93 8.44 29.24
N VAL A 307 -29.82 7.91 30.06
CA VAL A 307 -31.29 7.91 29.83
C VAL A 307 -31.92 8.68 30.96
N GLU A 308 -32.69 9.73 30.64
CA GLU A 308 -33.45 10.51 31.59
C GLU A 308 -34.95 10.42 31.27
N MET A 309 -35.74 9.94 32.22
CA MET A 309 -37.20 9.82 32.12
C MET A 309 -37.83 10.35 33.42
N GLY A 310 -38.23 11.63 33.42
CA GLY A 310 -38.67 12.30 34.64
C GLY A 310 -37.58 12.30 35.71
N PRO A 311 -37.87 11.81 36.93
CA PRO A 311 -36.87 11.76 37.99
C PRO A 311 -35.86 10.60 37.85
N MET A 312 -36.13 9.66 36.96
CA MET A 312 -35.25 8.51 36.75
C MET A 312 -34.08 8.87 35.81
N LYS A 313 -32.85 8.63 36.30
CA LYS A 313 -31.63 8.77 35.53
C LYS A 313 -30.82 7.48 35.62
N MET A 314 -30.40 6.95 34.47
CA MET A 314 -29.53 5.78 34.39
C MET A 314 -28.52 5.92 33.27
N THR A 315 -27.41 5.22 33.37
CA THR A 315 -26.43 5.14 32.31
C THR A 315 -26.28 3.68 31.92
N LEU A 316 -26.41 3.41 30.62
CA LEU A 316 -26.34 2.07 30.05
C LEU A 316 -25.10 1.98 29.14
N PRO A 317 -24.26 0.95 29.29
CA PRO A 317 -23.25 0.67 28.31
C PRO A 317 -23.90 0.23 27.00
N VAL A 318 -23.33 0.67 25.89
CA VAL A 318 -23.71 0.21 24.56
C VAL A 318 -22.59 -0.68 24.03
N THR A 319 -22.92 -1.93 23.82
CA THR A 319 -22.04 -2.89 23.18
C THR A 319 -22.76 -3.46 21.96
N THR A 320 -22.13 -3.35 20.81
CA THR A 320 -22.60 -4.03 19.59
C THR A 320 -21.38 -4.54 18.84
N THR A 321 -21.52 -5.71 18.25
CA THR A 321 -20.51 -6.32 17.41
C THR A 321 -21.09 -6.58 16.04
N MET A 322 -20.25 -6.47 15.04
CA MET A 322 -20.57 -6.75 13.65
C MET A 322 -19.45 -7.60 13.06
N ASP A 323 -19.75 -8.85 12.83
CA ASP A 323 -18.85 -9.83 12.24
C ASP A 323 -19.41 -10.30 10.91
N GLY A 324 -18.54 -10.54 9.94
CA GLY A 324 -18.98 -11.07 8.67
C GLY A 324 -17.86 -11.71 7.86
N LYS A 325 -18.29 -12.52 6.91
CA LYS A 325 -17.48 -13.21 5.92
C LYS A 325 -18.10 -13.04 4.54
N ILE A 326 -17.32 -12.58 3.59
CA ILE A 326 -17.71 -12.39 2.19
C ILE A 326 -16.71 -13.10 1.27
#